data_0a4a68a53a23f434d75a836f6e08e44c
#
_entry.id   0a4a68a53a23f434d75a836f6e08e44c
#
_cell.length_a   1.000
_cell.length_b   1.000
_cell.length_c   1.000
_cell.angle_alpha   90.00
_cell.angle_beta   90.00
_cell.angle_gamma   90.00
#
_symmetry.space_group_name_H-M   'P 1'
#
loop_
_entity.id
_entity.type
_entity.pdbx_description
1 polymer ?
#
loop_
_entity_poly.entity_id
_entity_poly.type
_entity_poly.pdbx_seq_one_letter_code
_entity_poly.pdbx_strand_id
1 'polypeptide(L)' 'MTIEQQAEKLIDEAYQYAPSSGETKEAISIKIAIWCAEKIASNIGFSDNNEYWADVIKHLKNK' A
#
# COMPACT_ATOMS: atom_id res chain seq x y z
N MET A 1 -0.09 -6.02 -14.19
CA MET A 1 -0.14 -6.35 -12.76
C MET A 1 -1.53 -6.06 -12.22
N THR A 2 -2.12 -6.99 -11.51
CA THR A 2 -3.45 -6.78 -10.95
C THR A 2 -3.38 -5.91 -9.71
N ILE A 3 -4.53 -5.38 -9.30
CA ILE A 3 -4.63 -4.56 -8.09
C ILE A 3 -4.16 -5.36 -6.88
N GLU A 4 -4.58 -6.63 -6.81
CA GLU A 4 -4.18 -7.51 -5.71
C GLU A 4 -2.68 -7.73 -5.67
N GLN A 5 -2.08 -7.99 -6.82
CA GLN A 5 -0.64 -8.19 -6.91
C GLN A 5 0.13 -6.92 -6.53
N GLN A 6 -0.37 -5.77 -6.96
CA GLN A 6 0.25 -4.51 -6.61
C GLN A 6 0.18 -4.25 -5.11
N ALA A 7 -0.97 -4.51 -4.50
CA ALA A 7 -1.13 -4.33 -3.07
C ALA A 7 -0.19 -5.25 -2.28
N GLU A 8 -0.09 -6.51 -2.68
CA GLU A 8 0.81 -7.46 -2.02
C GLU A 8 2.26 -7.07 -2.18
N LYS A 9 2.64 -6.56 -3.34
CA LYS A 9 4.01 -6.11 -3.56
C LYS A 9 4.35 -4.94 -2.64
N LEU A 10 3.42 -4.01 -2.45
CA LEU A 10 3.62 -2.90 -1.54
C LEU A 10 3.78 -3.39 -0.09
N ILE A 11 2.97 -4.35 0.31
CA ILE A 11 3.08 -4.91 1.65
C ILE A 11 4.44 -5.59 1.83
N ASP A 12 4.88 -6.36 0.85
CA ASP A 12 6.18 -7.02 0.89
C ASP A 12 7.31 -6.02 1.05
N GLU A 13 7.30 -4.96 0.27
CA GLU A 13 8.33 -3.93 0.36
C GLU A 13 8.28 -3.22 1.70
N ALA A 14 7.09 -2.90 2.17
CA ALA A 14 6.91 -2.23 3.45
C ALA A 14 7.34 -3.13 4.61
N TYR A 15 7.16 -4.42 4.45
CA TYR A 15 7.52 -5.40 5.48
C TYR A 15 9.01 -5.33 5.82
N GLN A 16 9.84 -5.03 4.82
CA GLN A 16 11.27 -4.90 5.03
C GLN A 16 11.63 -3.71 5.91
N TYR A 17 10.79 -2.70 5.93
CA TYR A 17 11.04 -1.48 6.70
C TYR A 17 10.30 -1.45 8.02
N ALA A 18 9.41 -2.39 8.25
CA ALA A 18 8.63 -2.43 9.48
C ALA A 18 9.53 -2.83 10.67
N PRO A 19 9.41 -2.15 11.81
CA PRO A 19 10.22 -2.50 12.97
C PRO A 19 9.79 -3.84 13.55
N SER A 20 10.75 -4.54 14.13
CA SER A 20 10.53 -5.86 14.73
C SER A 20 10.07 -5.74 16.19
N SER A 21 9.19 -4.82 16.50
CA SER A 21 8.77 -4.64 17.88
C SER A 21 7.31 -5.04 18.06
N GLY A 22 7.01 -5.48 19.20
CA GLY A 22 5.76 -5.88 19.85
C GLY A 22 4.45 -5.90 19.06
N GLU A 23 4.21 -5.06 18.13
CA GLU A 23 3.04 -5.13 17.30
C GLU A 23 3.29 -6.04 16.10
N THR A 24 2.21 -6.58 15.54
CA THR A 24 2.39 -7.45 14.39
C THR A 24 3.02 -6.65 13.26
N LYS A 25 4.16 -7.15 12.80
CA LYS A 25 4.89 -6.55 11.69
C LYS A 25 4.00 -6.40 10.46
N GLU A 26 3.06 -7.32 10.32
CA GLU A 26 2.10 -7.31 9.23
C GLU A 26 1.19 -6.08 9.27
N ALA A 27 0.66 -5.73 10.44
CA ALA A 27 -0.21 -4.58 10.59
C ALA A 27 0.54 -3.28 10.25
N ILE A 28 1.77 -3.17 10.70
CA ILE A 28 2.59 -2.00 10.40
C ILE A 28 2.90 -1.93 8.92
N SER A 29 3.19 -3.07 8.30
CA SER A 29 3.47 -3.14 6.87
C SER A 29 2.27 -2.67 6.03
N ILE A 30 1.07 -3.06 6.43
CA ILE A 30 -0.14 -2.63 5.74
C ILE A 30 -0.30 -1.11 5.84
N LYS A 31 -0.07 -0.54 7.00
CA LYS A 31 -0.15 0.92 7.19
C LYS A 31 0.86 1.66 6.32
N ILE A 32 2.10 1.16 6.28
CA ILE A 32 3.14 1.76 5.44
C ILE A 32 2.78 1.64 3.96
N ALA A 33 2.24 0.49 3.56
CA ALA A 33 1.83 0.28 2.17
C ALA A 33 0.72 1.25 1.76
N ILE A 34 -0.25 1.47 2.64
CA ILE A 34 -1.32 2.44 2.39
C ILE A 34 -0.74 3.84 2.23
N TRP A 35 0.16 4.22 3.13
CA TRP A 35 0.79 5.53 3.07
C TRP A 35 1.56 5.73 1.77
N CYS A 36 2.32 4.71 1.35
CA CYS A 36 3.06 4.75 0.10
C CYS A 36 2.12 4.88 -1.10
N ALA A 37 1.04 4.12 -1.11
CA ALA A 37 0.07 4.19 -2.20
C ALA A 37 -0.59 5.56 -2.28
N GLU A 38 -0.90 6.15 -1.14
CA GLU A 38 -1.47 7.49 -1.10
C GLU A 38 -0.48 8.54 -1.64
N LYS A 39 0.78 8.40 -1.32
CA LYS A 39 1.82 9.29 -1.83
C LYS A 39 1.96 9.18 -3.35
N ILE A 40 1.94 7.96 -3.85
CA ILE A 40 2.04 7.73 -5.29
C ILE A 40 0.82 8.33 -5.99
N ALA A 41 -0.37 8.10 -5.47
CA ALA A 41 -1.59 8.64 -6.05
C ALA A 41 -1.58 10.17 -6.06
N SER A 42 -1.07 10.76 -5.00
CA SER A 42 -0.95 12.22 -4.90
C SER A 42 0.03 12.77 -5.94
N ASN A 43 1.13 12.08 -6.16
CA ASN A 43 2.15 12.53 -7.14
C ASN A 43 1.68 12.38 -8.57
N ILE A 44 0.84 11.41 -8.85
CA ILE A 44 0.30 11.20 -10.20
C ILE A 44 -0.74 12.26 -10.54
N GLY A 45 -1.42 12.80 -9.52
CA GLY A 45 -2.42 13.83 -9.73
C GLY A 45 -3.72 13.26 -10.23
N PHE A 46 -4.34 13.94 -11.20
CA PHE A 46 -5.67 13.57 -11.71
C PHE A 46 -5.62 12.73 -12.96
N SER A 47 -4.57 11.95 -13.15
CA SER A 47 -4.49 11.06 -14.29
C SER A 47 -5.40 9.85 -14.11
N ASP A 48 -5.58 9.07 -15.18
CA ASP A 48 -6.37 7.85 -15.14
C ASP A 48 -5.84 6.84 -14.12
N ASN A 49 -4.56 6.92 -13.80
CA ASN A 49 -3.94 6.02 -12.85
C ASN A 49 -4.40 6.26 -11.40
N ASN A 50 -4.99 7.42 -11.14
CA ASN A 50 -5.47 7.73 -9.80
C ASN A 50 -6.55 6.74 -9.34
N GLU A 51 -7.42 6.34 -10.26
CA GLU A 51 -8.48 5.38 -9.96
C GLU A 51 -7.89 4.00 -9.61
N TYR A 52 -6.85 3.60 -10.33
CA TYR A 52 -6.14 2.37 -10.05
C TYR A 52 -5.57 2.38 -8.63
N TRP A 53 -4.89 3.45 -8.26
CA TRP A 53 -4.30 3.56 -6.94
C TRP A 53 -5.33 3.67 -5.83
N ALA A 54 -6.47 4.28 -6.12
CA ALA A 54 -7.58 4.32 -5.17
C ALA A 54 -8.08 2.91 -4.87
N ASP A 55 -8.17 2.07 -5.89
CA ASP A 55 -8.57 0.68 -5.72
C ASP A 55 -7.51 -0.12 -4.94
N VAL A 56 -6.25 0.14 -5.19
CA VAL A 56 -5.16 -0.49 -4.43
C VAL A 56 -5.27 -0.13 -2.95
N ILE A 57 -5.48 1.14 -2.65
CA ILE A 57 -5.63 1.60 -1.28
C ILE A 57 -6.83 0.93 -0.60
N LYS A 58 -7.95 0.86 -1.31
CA LYS A 58 -9.14 0.21 -0.79
C LYS A 58 -8.88 -1.26 -0.47
N HIS A 59 -8.17 -1.94 -1.36
CA HIS A 59 -7.83 -3.34 -1.13
C HIS A 59 -6.94 -3.49 0.12
N LEU A 60 -5.98 -2.60 0.28
CA LEU A 60 -5.11 -2.62 1.46
C LEU A 60 -5.88 -2.39 2.75
N LYS A 61 -6.84 -1.48 2.71
CA LYS A 61 -7.65 -1.18 3.91
C LYS A 61 -8.57 -2.32 4.30
N ASN A 62 -8.90 -3.19 3.37
CA ASN A 62 -9.75 -4.34 3.63
C ASN A 62 -8.97 -5.56 4.13
N LYS A 63 -7.69 -5.46 4.23
CA LYS A 63 -6.89 -6.50 4.86
C LYS A 63 -6.84 -6.30 6.37
#